data_c9810c0d4957efbfaa9e671e3deb9165
#
_entry.id   c9810c0d4957efbfaa9e671e3deb9165
#
_cell.length_a   1.000
_cell.length_b   1.000
_cell.length_c   1.000
_cell.angle_alpha   90.00
_cell.angle_beta   90.00
_cell.angle_gamma   90.00
#
_symmetry.space_group_name_H-M   'P 1'
#
loop_
_entity.id
_entity.type
_entity.pdbx_description
1 polymer ?
#
loop_
_entity_poly.entity_id
_entity_poly.type
_entity_poly.pdbx_seq_one_letter_code
_entity_poly.pdbx_strand_id
1 'polypeptide(L)' 'MEMLPIHREKFIAMGYDPILKELRIQFKAGIYTYTEIPKHIYDAFFIAHSKTFFYNRHIRSYPCRKGY' A
#
# COMPACT_ATOMS: atom_id res chain seq x y z
N MET A 1 7.95 -2.72 -10.61
CA MET A 1 7.66 -2.67 -9.16
C MET A 1 7.58 -4.08 -8.61
N GLU A 2 8.37 -4.36 -7.62
CA GLU A 2 8.39 -5.68 -7.00
C GLU A 2 7.41 -5.72 -5.83
N MET A 3 6.57 -6.77 -5.78
CA MET A 3 5.61 -6.95 -4.70
C MET A 3 6.23 -7.80 -3.60
N LEU A 4 6.25 -7.26 -2.39
CA LEU A 4 6.79 -7.96 -1.22
C LEU A 4 5.66 -8.58 -0.44
N PRO A 5 5.69 -9.90 -0.18
CA PRO A 5 4.63 -10.55 0.60
C PRO A 5 4.68 -10.08 2.06
N ILE A 6 3.53 -9.72 2.59
CA ILE A 6 3.44 -9.29 3.98
C ILE A 6 2.50 -10.14 4.82
N HIS A 7 1.45 -10.70 4.20
CA HIS A 7 0.53 -11.64 4.86
C HIS A 7 0.08 -11.17 6.25
N ARG A 8 -0.34 -9.92 6.33
CA ARG A 8 -0.81 -9.32 7.57
C ARG A 8 -2.24 -8.86 7.41
N GLU A 9 -3.14 -9.31 8.31
CA GLU A 9 -4.52 -8.87 8.30
C GLU A 9 -5.15 -9.15 6.93
N LYS A 10 -5.71 -8.14 6.27
CA LYS A 10 -6.30 -8.31 4.93
C LYS A 10 -5.30 -8.10 3.80
N PHE A 11 -4.05 -7.78 4.13
CA PHE A 11 -3.03 -7.46 3.14
C PHE A 11 -2.20 -8.70 2.83
N ILE A 12 -2.02 -8.97 1.54
CA ILE A 12 -1.22 -10.13 1.09
C ILE A 12 0.18 -9.69 0.71
N ALA A 13 0.28 -8.63 -0.09
CA ALA A 13 1.57 -8.14 -0.56
C ALA A 13 1.45 -6.65 -0.89
N MET A 14 2.58 -5.97 -0.97
CA MET A 14 2.60 -4.58 -1.40
C MET A 14 3.93 -4.26 -2.07
N GLY A 15 3.92 -3.27 -2.94
CA GLY A 15 5.11 -2.77 -3.61
C GLY A 15 5.01 -1.28 -3.80
N TYR A 16 6.16 -0.61 -3.91
CA TYR A 16 6.19 0.83 -4.04
C TYR A 16 7.15 1.26 -5.14
N ASP A 17 6.72 2.20 -5.96
CA ASP A 17 7.54 2.81 -6.99
C ASP A 17 7.89 4.24 -6.56
N PRO A 18 9.13 4.51 -6.16
CA PRO A 18 9.51 5.84 -5.67
C PRO A 18 9.54 6.90 -6.76
N ILE A 19 9.66 6.51 -8.01
CA ILE A 19 9.66 7.46 -9.11
C ILE A 19 8.25 7.92 -9.42
N LEU A 20 7.33 6.98 -9.54
CA LEU A 20 5.93 7.29 -9.82
C LEU A 20 5.14 7.62 -8.55
N LYS A 21 5.71 7.35 -7.39
CA LYS A 21 5.06 7.52 -6.08
C LYS A 21 3.75 6.73 -6.02
N GLU A 22 3.81 5.51 -6.51
CA GLU A 22 2.67 4.61 -6.51
C GLU A 22 2.87 3.47 -5.54
N LEU A 23 1.87 3.24 -4.71
CA LEU A 23 1.84 2.14 -3.78
C LEU A 23 0.81 1.13 -4.25
N ARG A 24 1.27 -0.07 -4.60
CA ARG A 24 0.38 -1.14 -5.03
C ARG A 24 0.16 -2.10 -3.87
N ILE A 25 -1.09 -2.36 -3.56
CA ILE A 25 -1.44 -3.25 -2.45
C ILE A 25 -2.29 -4.39 -2.99
N GLN A 26 -1.89 -5.60 -2.65
CA GLN A 26 -2.68 -6.78 -2.93
C GLN A 26 -3.47 -7.15 -1.68
N PHE A 27 -4.78 -6.98 -1.76
CA PHE A 27 -5.70 -7.42 -0.72
C PHE A 27 -6.24 -8.80 -1.11
N LYS A 28 -6.88 -9.48 -0.17
CA LYS A 28 -7.59 -10.71 -0.50
C LYS A 28 -8.68 -10.46 -1.55
N ALA A 29 -9.26 -9.27 -1.53
CA ALA A 29 -10.34 -8.90 -2.46
C ALA A 29 -9.82 -8.46 -3.83
N GLY A 30 -8.53 -8.19 -3.99
CA GLY A 30 -7.98 -7.76 -5.27
C GLY A 30 -6.80 -6.83 -5.11
N ILE A 31 -6.32 -6.30 -6.23
CA ILE A 31 -5.16 -5.42 -6.25
C ILE A 31 -5.61 -3.98 -6.52
N TYR A 32 -5.05 -3.04 -5.77
CA TYR A 32 -5.31 -1.62 -5.94
C TYR A 32 -3.99 -0.85 -5.95
N THR A 33 -3.90 0.17 -6.78
CA THR A 33 -2.73 1.04 -6.86
C THR A 33 -3.12 2.43 -6.38
N TYR A 34 -2.44 2.90 -5.34
CA TYR A 34 -2.65 4.23 -4.78
C TYR A 34 -1.57 5.15 -5.33
N THR A 35 -1.97 6.35 -5.74
CA THR A 35 -1.06 7.29 -6.37
C THR A 35 -0.75 8.47 -5.45
N GLU A 36 0.33 9.18 -5.76
CA GLU A 36 0.76 10.36 -5.01
C GLU A 36 1.13 10.03 -3.56
N ILE A 37 1.64 8.83 -3.33
CA ILE A 37 2.06 8.39 -2.00
C ILE A 37 3.52 8.81 -1.78
N PRO A 38 3.80 9.70 -0.82
CA PRO A 38 5.19 10.03 -0.51
C PRO A 38 5.92 8.84 0.07
N LYS A 39 7.24 8.76 -0.16
CA LYS A 39 8.02 7.63 0.30
C LYS A 39 7.93 7.43 1.81
N HIS A 40 7.91 8.53 2.58
CA HIS A 40 7.85 8.41 4.04
C HIS A 40 6.55 7.76 4.52
N ILE A 41 5.47 7.94 3.77
CA ILE A 41 4.20 7.28 4.11
C ILE A 41 4.31 5.79 3.83
N TYR A 42 4.92 5.41 2.70
CA TYR A 42 5.13 3.99 2.42
C TYR A 42 6.03 3.34 3.48
N ASP A 43 7.15 4.01 3.82
CA ASP A 43 8.08 3.47 4.81
C ASP A 43 7.39 3.26 6.15
N ALA A 44 6.58 4.22 6.60
CA ALA A 44 5.86 4.09 7.85
C ALA A 44 4.82 2.97 7.80
N PHE A 45 4.16 2.81 6.66
CA PHE A 45 3.20 1.75 6.47
C PHE A 45 3.88 0.38 6.54
N PHE A 46 5.06 0.27 5.93
CA PHE A 46 5.80 -0.98 5.88
C PHE A 46 6.16 -1.49 7.27
N ILE A 47 6.49 -0.59 8.20
CA ILE A 47 6.88 -0.97 9.56
C ILE A 47 5.74 -0.88 10.57
N ALA A 48 4.56 -0.46 10.16
CA ALA A 48 3.45 -0.30 11.08
C ALA A 48 3.04 -1.64 11.70
N HIS A 49 2.78 -1.64 13.01
CA HIS A 49 2.33 -2.84 13.71
C HIS A 49 0.93 -3.25 13.24
N SER A 50 0.02 -2.29 13.18
CA SER A 50 -1.31 -2.54 12.63
C SER A 50 -1.38 -1.91 11.25
N LYS A 51 -1.34 -2.74 10.23
CA LYS A 51 -1.43 -2.28 8.84
C LYS A 51 -2.81 -1.71 8.55
N THR A 52 -3.85 -2.34 9.09
CA THR A 52 -5.22 -1.85 8.86
C THR A 52 -5.43 -0.48 9.46
N PHE A 53 -4.93 -0.25 10.69
CA PHE A 53 -5.07 1.06 11.34
C PHE A 53 -4.34 2.13 10.52
N PHE A 54 -3.10 1.86 10.13
CA PHE A 54 -2.32 2.82 9.36
C PHE A 54 -2.96 3.09 8.01
N TYR A 55 -3.41 2.04 7.33
CA TYR A 55 -4.06 2.17 6.04
C TYR A 55 -5.30 3.07 6.13
N ASN A 56 -6.16 2.81 7.08
CA ASN A 56 -7.39 3.59 7.23
C ASN A 56 -7.11 5.05 7.55
N ARG A 57 -6.04 5.30 8.29
CA ARG A 57 -5.73 6.65 8.75
C ARG A 57 -4.94 7.47 7.73
N HIS A 58 -4.04 6.84 6.97
CA HIS A 58 -3.08 7.56 6.15
C HIS A 58 -3.10 7.23 4.66
N ILE A 59 -3.58 6.06 4.28
CA ILE A 59 -3.48 5.61 2.89
C ILE A 59 -4.81 5.71 2.16
N ARG A 60 -5.88 5.38 2.84
CA ARG A 60 -7.20 5.22 2.24
C ARG A 60 -7.70 6.46 1.50
N SER A 61 -7.30 7.64 1.94
CA SER A 61 -7.76 8.89 1.35
C SER A 61 -7.02 9.30 0.07
N TYR A 62 -5.92 8.62 -0.24
CA TYR A 62 -5.18 8.92 -1.46
C TYR A 62 -5.93 8.42 -2.69
N PRO A 63 -5.71 9.06 -3.86
CA PRO A 63 -6.30 8.56 -5.10
C PRO A 63 -5.86 7.14 -5.37
N CYS A 64 -6.78 6.31 -5.87
CA CYS A 64 -6.43 4.93 -6.18
C CYS A 64 -7.19 4.45 -7.40
N ARG A 65 -6.64 3.41 -8.04
CA ARG A 65 -7.29 2.72 -9.13
C ARG A 65 -7.25 1.22 -8.85
N LYS A 66 -8.27 0.51 -9.30
CA LYS A 66 -8.31 -0.94 -9.18
C LYS A 66 -7.36 -1.55 -10.20
N GLY A 67 -6.53 -2.50 -9.74
CA GLY A 67 -5.57 -3.16 -10.60
C GLY A 67 -4.26 -2.38 -10.70
N TYR A 68 -3.54 -2.62 -11.76
CA TYR A 68 -2.25 -2.01 -12.00
C TYR A 68 -2.41 -0.69 -12.78
#